data_904974a9745926ddd0e27484686d8da6
#
_entry.id   904974a9745926ddd0e27484686d8da6
#
_cell.length_a   1.000
_cell.length_b   1.000
_cell.length_c   1.000
_cell.angle_alpha   90.00
_cell.angle_beta   90.00
_cell.angle_gamma   90.00
#
_symmetry.space_group_name_H-M   'P 1'
#
loop_
_entity.id
_entity.type
_entity.pdbx_description
1 polymer ?
#
loop_
_entity_poly.entity_id
_entity_poly.type
_entity_poly.pdbx_seq_one_letter_code
_entity_poly.pdbx_strand_id
1 'polypeptide(L)'
;MTGFARGRRLRSTPALRRLTAQTRLAPADFVLPVFVKQGIPEPVAIGAMPGVVQHTLDSLRKAAHEAAEAGIGGLMLFGIPGEKDAVGSQADAADGIVNVALQQLRADLGDELVLMAD
;
A
#
# COMPACT_ATOMS: atom_id res chain seq x y z
N MET A 1 29.76 7.83 -20.76
CA MET A 1 30.36 8.63 -19.70
C MET A 1 30.85 7.73 -18.58
N THR A 2 32.14 7.76 -18.35
CA THR A 2 32.79 6.86 -17.40
C THR A 2 32.57 7.24 -15.94
N GLY A 3 32.13 8.46 -15.67
CA GLY A 3 31.91 8.95 -14.32
C GLY A 3 30.89 8.15 -13.50
N PHE A 4 29.98 7.47 -14.16
CA PHE A 4 28.99 6.65 -13.47
C PHE A 4 29.57 5.44 -12.78
N ALA A 5 30.68 4.92 -13.28
CA ALA A 5 31.36 3.79 -12.65
C ALA A 5 32.01 4.19 -11.33
N ARG A 6 32.07 5.47 -11.01
CA ARG A 6 32.74 6.00 -9.84
C ARG A 6 31.82 6.87 -9.01
N GLY A 7 30.82 6.24 -8.42
CA GLY A 7 29.77 6.91 -7.66
C GLY A 7 30.29 7.81 -6.53
N ARG A 8 31.43 7.49 -5.94
CA ARG A 8 32.03 8.31 -4.86
C ARG A 8 32.46 9.67 -5.35
N ARG A 9 32.99 9.77 -6.57
CA ARG A 9 33.41 11.04 -7.13
C ARG A 9 32.23 11.97 -7.36
N LEU A 10 31.12 11.41 -7.83
CA LEU A 10 29.89 12.18 -8.04
C LEU A 10 29.24 12.62 -6.73
N ARG A 11 29.60 11.99 -5.63
CA ARG A 11 29.07 12.30 -4.31
C ARG A 11 30.01 13.11 -3.44
N SER A 12 31.09 13.66 -4.00
CA SER A 12 32.13 14.33 -3.22
C SER A 12 31.67 15.66 -2.61
N THR A 13 30.62 16.29 -3.16
CA THR A 13 30.07 17.52 -2.61
C THR A 13 28.55 17.43 -2.47
N PRO A 14 27.93 18.21 -1.55
CA PRO A 14 26.47 18.27 -1.49
C PRO A 14 25.82 18.68 -2.80
N ALA A 15 26.44 19.60 -3.54
CA ALA A 15 25.91 20.03 -4.83
C ALA A 15 25.94 18.89 -5.85
N LEU A 16 27.05 18.17 -5.92
CA LEU A 16 27.15 17.03 -6.82
C LEU A 16 26.18 15.91 -6.42
N ARG A 17 26.02 15.68 -5.13
CA ARG A 17 25.03 14.69 -4.67
C ARG A 17 23.61 15.05 -5.13
N ARG A 18 23.23 16.31 -5.04
CA ARG A 18 21.91 16.76 -5.53
C ARG A 18 21.79 16.61 -7.04
N LEU A 19 22.83 16.99 -7.76
CA LEU A 19 22.82 16.94 -9.21
C LEU A 19 22.73 15.51 -9.74
N THR A 20 23.43 14.58 -9.09
CA THR A 20 23.51 13.20 -9.53
C THR A 20 22.47 12.27 -8.90
N ALA A 21 21.63 12.78 -8.01
CA ALA A 21 20.55 12.00 -7.43
C ALA A 21 19.58 11.57 -8.52
N GLN A 22 19.64 10.29 -8.91
CA GLN A 22 18.78 9.74 -9.95
C GLN A 22 17.40 9.41 -9.43
N THR A 23 17.31 9.15 -8.12
CA THR A 23 16.05 8.80 -7.49
C THR A 23 15.73 9.83 -6.43
N ARG A 24 14.64 10.56 -6.63
CA ARG A 24 14.08 11.48 -5.65
C ARG A 24 12.73 10.92 -5.23
N LEU A 25 12.72 10.28 -4.08
CA LEU A 25 11.49 9.67 -3.59
C LEU A 25 10.55 10.74 -3.04
N ALA A 26 9.33 10.67 -3.50
CA ALA A 26 8.22 11.44 -2.98
C ALA A 26 7.11 10.47 -2.59
N PRO A 27 6.15 10.87 -1.74
CA PRO A 27 5.03 9.98 -1.40
C PRO A 27 4.32 9.39 -2.61
N ALA A 28 4.22 10.14 -3.70
CA ALA A 28 3.59 9.67 -4.94
C ALA A 28 4.30 8.48 -5.59
N ASP A 29 5.54 8.19 -5.21
CA ASP A 29 6.32 7.07 -5.75
C ASP A 29 6.08 5.77 -4.98
N PHE A 30 5.30 5.80 -3.90
CA PHE A 30 5.08 4.63 -3.05
C PHE A 30 3.74 4.00 -3.29
N VAL A 31 3.74 2.67 -3.24
CA VAL A 31 2.54 1.85 -3.18
C VAL A 31 2.47 1.25 -1.79
N LEU A 32 1.39 1.49 -1.09
CA LEU A 32 1.20 1.02 0.28
C LEU A 32 0.39 -0.27 0.27
N PRO A 33 0.92 -1.37 0.82
CA PRO A 33 0.13 -2.58 0.98
C PRO A 33 -0.86 -2.41 2.11
N VAL A 34 -2.09 -2.81 1.89
CA VAL A 34 -3.15 -2.75 2.90
C VAL A 34 -3.90 -4.07 2.92
N PHE A 35 -4.20 -4.55 4.11
CA PHE A 35 -4.82 -5.84 4.33
C PHE A 35 -6.24 -5.64 4.85
N VAL A 36 -7.20 -6.32 4.24
CA VAL A 36 -8.60 -6.21 4.62
C VAL A 36 -9.16 -7.60 4.90
N LYS A 37 -9.93 -7.71 5.99
CA LYS A 37 -10.55 -8.97 6.41
C LYS A 37 -11.99 -8.73 6.76
N GLN A 38 -12.87 -9.56 6.23
CA GLN A 38 -14.29 -9.52 6.56
C GLN A 38 -14.52 -10.20 7.90
N GLY A 39 -15.51 -9.69 8.64
CA GLY A 39 -15.99 -10.37 9.86
C GLY A 39 -15.21 -10.03 11.12
N ILE A 40 -14.27 -9.11 11.08
CA ILE A 40 -13.62 -8.63 12.29
C ILE A 40 -14.30 -7.34 12.76
N PRO A 41 -14.49 -7.17 14.09
CA PRO A 41 -15.19 -5.99 14.62
C PRO A 41 -14.33 -4.73 14.65
N GLU A 42 -13.01 -4.89 14.63
CA GLU A 42 -12.06 -3.79 14.71
C GLU A 42 -10.75 -4.20 14.03
N PRO A 43 -9.86 -3.26 13.69
CA PRO A 43 -8.57 -3.60 13.13
C PRO A 43 -7.75 -4.48 14.07
N VAL A 44 -7.06 -5.47 13.50
CA VAL A 44 -6.25 -6.43 14.26
C VAL A 44 -4.79 -6.30 13.84
N ALA A 45 -3.92 -6.09 14.81
CA ALA A 45 -2.48 -5.96 14.55
C ALA A 45 -1.92 -7.26 13.96
N ILE A 46 -1.00 -7.11 13.01
CA ILE A 46 -0.23 -8.23 12.47
C ILE A 46 1.09 -8.27 13.23
N GLY A 47 1.27 -9.30 14.08
CA GLY A 47 2.37 -9.34 15.04
C GLY A 47 3.76 -9.30 14.43
N ALA A 48 3.93 -9.86 13.21
CA ALA A 48 5.22 -9.88 12.52
C ALA A 48 5.58 -8.56 11.84
N MET A 49 4.63 -7.62 11.73
CA MET A 49 4.81 -6.36 11.02
C MET A 49 4.30 -5.20 11.89
N PRO A 50 5.17 -4.60 12.71
CA PRO A 50 4.75 -3.50 13.57
C PRO A 50 4.11 -2.34 12.79
N GLY A 51 3.00 -1.84 13.29
CA GLY A 51 2.27 -0.75 12.65
C GLY A 51 1.35 -1.17 11.51
N VAL A 52 1.37 -2.45 11.12
CA VAL A 52 0.50 -2.99 10.07
C VAL A 52 -0.65 -3.74 10.72
N VAL A 53 -1.86 -3.52 10.21
CA VAL A 53 -3.07 -4.14 10.76
C VAL A 53 -3.88 -4.81 9.65
N GLN A 54 -4.70 -5.78 10.05
CA GLN A 54 -5.79 -6.26 9.22
C GLN A 54 -6.95 -5.27 9.40
N HIS A 55 -7.35 -4.63 8.33
CA HIS A 55 -8.41 -3.62 8.40
C HIS A 55 -9.80 -4.24 8.27
N THR A 56 -10.75 -3.63 8.94
CA THR A 56 -12.16 -3.73 8.56
C THR A 56 -12.36 -2.87 7.32
N LEU A 57 -13.50 -2.98 6.65
CA LEU A 57 -13.80 -2.09 5.54
C LEU A 57 -13.79 -0.63 5.98
N ASP A 58 -14.38 -0.32 7.12
CA ASP A 58 -14.43 1.06 7.63
C ASP A 58 -13.05 1.61 7.97
N SER A 59 -12.22 0.83 8.65
CA SER A 59 -10.86 1.30 8.98
C SER A 59 -9.99 1.41 7.74
N LEU A 60 -10.20 0.55 6.75
CA LEU A 60 -9.51 0.65 5.47
C LEU A 60 -9.85 1.94 4.74
N ARG A 61 -11.11 2.33 4.72
CA ARG A 61 -11.54 3.58 4.10
C ARG A 61 -10.84 4.78 4.74
N LYS A 62 -10.75 4.78 6.07
CA LYS A 62 -10.06 5.83 6.81
C LYS A 62 -8.57 5.86 6.49
N ALA A 63 -7.92 4.69 6.51
CA ALA A 63 -6.49 4.58 6.19
C ALA A 63 -6.20 5.02 4.75
N ALA A 64 -7.06 4.65 3.81
CA ALA A 64 -6.92 5.04 2.41
C ALA A 64 -7.06 6.56 2.24
N HIS A 65 -7.98 7.17 2.95
CA HIS A 65 -8.15 8.62 2.91
C HIS A 65 -6.91 9.34 3.47
N GLU A 66 -6.37 8.84 4.57
CA GLU A 66 -5.13 9.37 5.14
C GLU A 66 -3.95 9.21 4.17
N ALA A 67 -3.87 8.08 3.47
CA ALA A 67 -2.83 7.85 2.48
C ALA A 67 -2.95 8.84 1.31
N ALA A 68 -4.16 9.07 0.84
CA ALA A 68 -4.41 10.05 -0.22
C ALA A 68 -4.02 11.47 0.21
N GLU A 69 -4.35 11.85 1.43
CA GLU A 69 -3.96 13.15 1.98
C GLU A 69 -2.45 13.28 2.11
N ALA A 70 -1.76 12.20 2.42
CA ALA A 70 -0.30 12.17 2.49
C ALA A 70 0.38 12.16 1.12
N GLY A 71 -0.40 12.03 0.03
CA GLY A 71 0.14 12.03 -1.32
C GLY A 71 0.68 10.69 -1.80
N ILE A 72 0.36 9.59 -1.12
CA ILE A 72 0.78 8.23 -1.54
C ILE A 72 0.23 7.95 -2.93
N GLY A 73 1.05 7.35 -3.79
CA GLY A 73 0.71 7.11 -5.19
C GLY A 73 -0.30 6.00 -5.43
N GLY A 74 -0.28 4.95 -4.61
CA GLY A 74 -1.19 3.83 -4.79
C GLY A 74 -1.34 2.96 -3.57
N LEU A 75 -2.38 2.16 -3.58
CA LEU A 75 -2.64 1.13 -2.57
C LEU A 75 -2.72 -0.23 -3.26
N MET A 76 -2.08 -1.22 -2.67
CA MET A 76 -2.22 -2.62 -3.07
C MET A 76 -3.04 -3.34 -2.02
N LEU A 77 -4.22 -3.80 -2.38
CA LEU A 77 -5.14 -4.44 -1.46
C LEU A 77 -4.93 -5.95 -1.43
N PHE A 78 -4.85 -6.49 -0.23
CA PHE A 78 -4.76 -7.93 0.01
C PHE A 78 -5.94 -8.34 0.86
N GLY A 79 -6.72 -9.31 0.38
CA GLY A 79 -7.78 -9.92 1.16
C GLY A 79 -7.20 -11.00 2.07
N ILE A 80 -7.61 -11.00 3.33
CA ILE A 80 -7.21 -12.02 4.27
C ILE A 80 -8.37 -12.98 4.45
N PRO A 81 -8.18 -14.29 4.18
CA PRO A 81 -9.22 -15.28 4.43
C PRO A 81 -9.49 -15.41 5.91
N GLY A 82 -10.73 -15.78 6.25
CA GLY A 82 -11.10 -16.08 7.61
C GLY A 82 -10.54 -17.44 8.03
N GLU A 83 -11.37 -18.27 8.66
CA GLU A 83 -10.96 -19.61 9.02
C GLU A 83 -10.84 -20.49 7.78
N LYS A 84 -9.84 -21.36 7.75
CA LYS A 84 -9.67 -22.30 6.66
C LYS A 84 -10.78 -23.37 6.70
N ASP A 85 -11.29 -23.72 5.54
CA ASP A 85 -12.20 -24.84 5.40
C ASP A 85 -11.72 -25.80 4.33
N ALA A 86 -12.36 -26.96 4.25
CA ALA A 86 -11.94 -28.02 3.35
C ALA A 86 -12.24 -27.73 1.88
N VAL A 87 -13.12 -26.79 1.58
CA VAL A 87 -13.56 -26.52 0.20
C VAL A 87 -12.99 -25.19 -0.35
N GLY A 88 -12.18 -24.50 0.42
CA GLY A 88 -11.52 -23.29 -0.05
C GLY A 88 -12.42 -22.07 -0.18
N SER A 89 -13.62 -22.09 0.45
CA SER A 89 -14.54 -20.96 0.36
C SER A 89 -13.98 -19.67 0.95
N GLN A 90 -12.96 -19.76 1.80
CA GLN A 90 -12.32 -18.58 2.39
C GLN A 90 -11.51 -17.78 1.37
N ALA A 91 -10.99 -18.42 0.32
CA ALA A 91 -10.34 -17.69 -0.76
C ALA A 91 -11.35 -16.82 -1.51
N ASP A 92 -12.53 -17.36 -1.79
CA ASP A 92 -13.60 -16.60 -2.44
C ASP A 92 -14.08 -15.45 -1.55
N ALA A 93 -14.15 -15.66 -0.25
CA ALA A 93 -14.52 -14.61 0.70
C ALA A 93 -13.48 -13.49 0.74
N ALA A 94 -12.19 -13.84 0.69
CA ALA A 94 -11.12 -12.86 0.63
C ALA A 94 -11.19 -12.03 -0.65
N ASP A 95 -11.43 -12.66 -1.79
CA ASP A 95 -11.59 -11.96 -3.08
C ASP A 95 -12.84 -11.07 -3.06
N GLY A 96 -13.91 -11.53 -2.45
CA GLY A 96 -15.16 -10.77 -2.32
C GLY A 96 -14.95 -9.47 -1.53
N ILE A 97 -14.27 -9.54 -0.40
CA ILE A 97 -14.03 -8.33 0.41
C ILE A 97 -13.08 -7.35 -0.30
N VAL A 98 -12.10 -7.85 -1.05
CA VAL A 98 -11.22 -6.98 -1.85
C VAL A 98 -12.02 -6.25 -2.92
N ASN A 99 -12.92 -6.93 -3.61
CA ASN A 99 -13.76 -6.31 -4.64
C ASN A 99 -14.69 -5.24 -4.04
N VAL A 100 -15.30 -5.52 -2.91
CA VAL A 100 -16.11 -4.54 -2.19
C VAL A 100 -15.27 -3.33 -1.79
N ALA A 101 -14.10 -3.58 -1.24
CA ALA A 101 -13.18 -2.53 -0.83
C ALA A 101 -12.75 -1.65 -2.01
N LEU A 102 -12.40 -2.25 -3.14
CA LEU A 102 -12.02 -1.50 -4.34
C LEU A 102 -13.15 -0.59 -4.82
N GLN A 103 -14.36 -1.09 -4.87
CA GLN A 103 -15.52 -0.29 -5.27
C GLN A 103 -15.75 0.87 -4.32
N GLN A 104 -15.66 0.61 -3.03
CA GLN A 104 -15.88 1.63 -2.01
C GLN A 104 -14.79 2.71 -2.04
N LEU A 105 -13.54 2.29 -2.15
CA LEU A 105 -12.43 3.25 -2.20
C LEU A 105 -12.45 4.08 -3.46
N ARG A 106 -12.86 3.49 -4.59
CA ARG A 106 -13.02 4.25 -5.83
C ARG A 106 -14.11 5.30 -5.71
N ALA A 107 -15.21 4.97 -5.05
CA ALA A 107 -16.28 5.92 -4.78
C ALA A 107 -15.82 7.03 -3.83
N ASP A 108 -15.01 6.70 -2.84
CA ASP A 108 -14.54 7.67 -1.84
C ASP A 108 -13.44 8.59 -2.39
N LEU A 109 -12.51 8.05 -3.16
CA LEU A 109 -11.27 8.73 -3.52
C LEU A 109 -11.14 9.09 -5.00
N GLY A 110 -11.95 8.48 -5.87
CA GLY A 110 -11.86 8.74 -7.30
C GLY A 110 -10.47 8.40 -7.84
N ASP A 111 -9.82 9.36 -8.45
CA ASP A 111 -8.51 9.20 -9.10
C ASP A 111 -7.34 9.70 -8.24
N GLU A 112 -7.55 9.97 -6.96
CA GLU A 112 -6.51 10.55 -6.12
C GLU A 112 -5.29 9.65 -5.94
N LEU A 113 -5.49 8.34 -6.06
CA LEU A 113 -4.40 7.36 -6.04
C LEU A 113 -4.77 6.14 -6.85
N VAL A 114 -3.77 5.33 -7.18
CA VAL A 114 -3.99 4.11 -7.95
C VAL A 114 -4.40 2.99 -7.00
N LEU A 115 -5.48 2.30 -7.33
CA LEU A 115 -5.98 1.17 -6.55
C LEU A 115 -5.63 -0.12 -7.29
N MET A 116 -4.94 -1.02 -6.60
CA MET A 116 -4.52 -2.32 -7.12
C MET A 116 -4.97 -3.41 -6.17
N ALA A 117 -5.18 -4.59 -6.70
CA ALA A 117 -5.50 -5.77 -5.91
C ALA A 117 -4.62 -6.93 -6.35
N ASP A 118 -4.24 -7.71 -5.37
CA ASP A 118 -3.50 -8.93 -5.62
C ASP A 118 -4.48 -10.08 -5.92
#